data_f3560c8f55226d10fcf6534618c95db0
#
_entry.id   f3560c8f55226d10fcf6534618c95db0
#
_cell.length_a   1.000
_cell.length_b   1.000
_cell.length_c   1.000
_cell.angle_alpha   90.00
_cell.angle_beta   90.00
_cell.angle_gamma   90.00
#
_symmetry.space_group_name_H-M   'P 1'
#
loop_
_entity.id
_entity.type
_entity.pdbx_description
1 polymer ?
#
loop_
_entity_poly.entity_id
_entity_poly.type
_entity_poly.pdbx_seq_one_letter_code
_entity_poly.pdbx_strand_id
1 'polypeptide(L)'
;MEDDRILIGLDLSIASQEIIEILMDDAAGADVFQEIAKSNSGRPEILQLLHDHPDTPEDVRQSVAGLLHLPTPISSAVARTERPREIRVQNIQQKIQSLTVSERLHLAMRGGREVRGILIKDTNKEVMLAVLDNQKITDTEIEMIARSRSVSDEALRRISKNREWLKNYAIVFALVTNPKTPPGISVGLVGNLKTKDLVILEKNKNVPDVVRSATKRLLTVRKPK
;
A
#
# COMPACT_ATOMS: atom_id res chain seq x y z
N MET A 1 -17.34 -0.58 26.12
CA MET A 1 -17.90 0.01 24.91
C MET A 1 -16.97 -0.40 23.78
N GLU A 2 -17.30 -1.50 23.14
CA GLU A 2 -16.61 -2.03 21.97
C GLU A 2 -16.84 -1.03 20.84
N ASP A 3 -15.74 -0.57 20.31
CA ASP A 3 -15.69 0.36 19.18
C ASP A 3 -16.11 -0.44 17.94
N ASP A 4 -17.39 -0.39 17.60
CA ASP A 4 -17.96 -0.91 16.35
C ASP A 4 -17.38 -0.11 15.17
N ARG A 5 -16.11 -0.33 14.90
CA ARG A 5 -15.54 -0.03 13.60
C ARG A 5 -16.17 -0.99 12.62
N ILE A 6 -17.26 -0.54 12.01
CA ILE A 6 -17.82 -1.17 10.83
C ILE A 6 -16.66 -1.26 9.83
N LEU A 7 -16.03 -2.43 9.78
CA LEU A 7 -15.13 -2.80 8.70
C LEU A 7 -15.98 -2.82 7.43
N ILE A 8 -16.02 -1.69 6.74
CA ILE A 8 -16.56 -1.62 5.37
C ILE A 8 -15.59 -2.43 4.50
N GLY A 9 -15.71 -3.76 4.63
CA GLY A 9 -14.99 -4.68 3.77
C GLY A 9 -15.53 -4.54 2.36
N LEU A 10 -14.68 -4.51 1.36
CA LEU A 10 -15.09 -4.70 -0.03
C LEU A 10 -15.85 -6.03 -0.10
N ASP A 11 -17.14 -5.97 -0.38
CA ASP A 11 -17.93 -7.16 -0.67
C ASP A 11 -17.59 -7.61 -2.09
N LEU A 12 -16.79 -8.66 -2.19
CA LEU A 12 -16.35 -9.20 -3.48
C LEU A 12 -17.51 -9.76 -4.31
N SER A 13 -18.65 -10.07 -3.69
CA SER A 13 -19.83 -10.58 -4.39
C SER A 13 -20.50 -9.54 -5.28
N ILE A 14 -20.32 -8.25 -4.97
CA ILE A 14 -20.91 -7.12 -5.70
C ILE A 14 -19.83 -6.24 -6.36
N ALA A 15 -18.54 -6.57 -6.18
CA ALA A 15 -17.45 -5.83 -6.80
C ALA A 15 -17.54 -5.85 -8.33
N SER A 16 -17.13 -4.75 -8.97
CA SER A 16 -17.05 -4.69 -10.43
C SER A 16 -16.00 -5.66 -10.98
N GLN A 17 -16.13 -6.03 -12.25
CA GLN A 17 -15.18 -6.91 -12.90
C GLN A 17 -13.77 -6.30 -12.88
N GLU A 18 -13.67 -4.99 -13.11
CA GLU A 18 -12.41 -4.24 -13.10
C GLU A 18 -11.68 -4.33 -11.75
N ILE A 19 -12.42 -4.22 -10.63
CA ILE A 19 -11.84 -4.38 -9.28
C ILE A 19 -11.28 -5.78 -9.10
N ILE A 20 -12.03 -6.80 -9.51
CA ILE A 20 -11.62 -8.20 -9.38
C ILE A 20 -10.37 -8.46 -10.22
N GLU A 21 -10.32 -7.96 -11.45
CA GLU A 21 -9.13 -8.06 -12.32
C GLU A 21 -7.90 -7.39 -11.69
N ILE A 22 -8.07 -6.20 -11.10
CA ILE A 22 -6.97 -5.50 -10.40
C ILE A 22 -6.46 -6.34 -9.22
N LEU A 23 -7.36 -6.92 -8.41
CA LEU A 23 -6.97 -7.74 -7.27
C LEU A 23 -6.23 -9.01 -7.71
N MET A 24 -6.60 -9.62 -8.84
CA MET A 24 -5.90 -10.76 -9.41
C MET A 24 -4.52 -10.37 -9.97
N ASP A 25 -4.43 -9.22 -10.67
CA ASP A 25 -3.18 -8.70 -11.23
C ASP A 25 -2.18 -8.25 -10.14
N ASP A 26 -2.66 -7.85 -8.95
CA ASP A 26 -1.83 -7.36 -7.84
C ASP A 26 -1.09 -8.50 -7.08
N ALA A 27 -1.23 -9.75 -7.51
CA ALA A 27 -0.54 -10.92 -6.98
C ALA A 27 -0.62 -11.06 -5.44
N ALA A 28 -1.78 -10.77 -4.88
CA ALA A 28 -2.00 -10.72 -3.43
C ALA A 28 -2.03 -12.11 -2.73
N GLY A 29 -1.63 -13.18 -3.41
CA GLY A 29 -1.55 -14.54 -2.86
C GLY A 29 -2.75 -15.42 -3.26
N ALA A 30 -2.60 -16.73 -3.09
CA ALA A 30 -3.59 -17.73 -3.47
C ALA A 30 -4.92 -17.60 -2.70
N ASP A 31 -4.90 -17.07 -1.49
CA ASP A 31 -6.04 -16.82 -0.64
C ASP A 31 -7.05 -15.85 -1.26
N VAL A 32 -6.58 -14.83 -1.98
CA VAL A 32 -7.45 -13.87 -2.67
C VAL A 32 -8.23 -14.53 -3.80
N PHE A 33 -7.59 -15.39 -4.59
CA PHE A 33 -8.27 -16.12 -5.66
C PHE A 33 -9.35 -17.05 -5.12
N GLN A 34 -9.11 -17.71 -3.97
CA GLN A 34 -10.09 -18.55 -3.31
C GLN A 34 -11.27 -17.72 -2.76
N GLU A 35 -10.99 -16.56 -2.18
CA GLU A 35 -12.02 -15.65 -1.66
C GLU A 35 -12.90 -15.12 -2.81
N ILE A 36 -12.30 -14.72 -3.94
CA ILE A 36 -13.02 -14.27 -5.14
C ILE A 36 -13.92 -15.40 -5.67
N ALA A 37 -13.40 -16.62 -5.80
CA ALA A 37 -14.17 -17.76 -6.29
C ALA A 37 -15.39 -18.07 -5.41
N LYS A 38 -15.20 -18.08 -4.09
CA LYS A 38 -16.30 -18.33 -3.13
C LYS A 38 -17.37 -17.24 -3.16
N SER A 39 -16.93 -15.98 -3.18
CA SER A 39 -17.86 -14.84 -3.16
C SER A 39 -18.64 -14.67 -4.46
N ASN A 40 -18.15 -15.24 -5.56
CA ASN A 40 -18.75 -15.08 -6.88
C ASN A 40 -19.22 -16.39 -7.50
N SER A 41 -19.59 -17.39 -6.68
CA SER A 41 -20.08 -18.69 -7.17
C SER A 41 -21.33 -18.60 -8.05
N GLY A 42 -22.13 -17.53 -7.93
CA GLY A 42 -23.31 -17.24 -8.75
C GLY A 42 -23.04 -16.30 -9.94
N ARG A 43 -21.78 -15.92 -10.20
CA ARG A 43 -21.40 -14.98 -11.27
C ARG A 43 -20.47 -15.65 -12.28
N PRO A 44 -21.04 -16.31 -13.32
CA PRO A 44 -20.25 -17.10 -14.27
C PRO A 44 -19.21 -16.26 -15.02
N GLU A 45 -19.48 -14.96 -15.27
CA GLU A 45 -18.52 -14.04 -15.89
C GLU A 45 -17.22 -13.87 -15.06
N ILE A 46 -17.34 -13.81 -13.72
CA ILE A 46 -16.20 -13.71 -12.82
C ILE A 46 -15.47 -15.05 -12.68
N LEU A 47 -16.24 -16.14 -12.64
CA LEU A 47 -15.63 -17.49 -12.62
C LEU A 47 -14.85 -17.76 -13.89
N GLN A 48 -15.37 -17.35 -15.07
CA GLN A 48 -14.64 -17.48 -16.34
C GLN A 48 -13.34 -16.65 -16.30
N LEU A 49 -13.41 -15.43 -15.80
CA LEU A 49 -12.26 -14.55 -15.64
C LEU A 49 -11.16 -15.20 -14.74
N LEU A 50 -11.58 -15.79 -13.61
CA LEU A 50 -10.70 -16.56 -12.73
C LEU A 50 -10.09 -17.77 -13.43
N HIS A 51 -10.88 -18.52 -14.19
CA HIS A 51 -10.41 -19.70 -14.93
C HIS A 51 -9.31 -19.32 -15.94
N ASP A 52 -9.50 -18.22 -16.67
CA ASP A 52 -8.62 -17.80 -17.76
C ASP A 52 -7.41 -16.99 -17.30
N HIS A 53 -7.46 -16.44 -16.06
CA HIS A 53 -6.37 -15.62 -15.56
C HIS A 53 -5.08 -16.46 -15.36
N PRO A 54 -3.92 -15.97 -15.86
CA PRO A 54 -2.67 -16.73 -15.86
C PRO A 54 -2.16 -17.06 -14.45
N ASP A 55 -2.39 -16.14 -13.48
CA ASP A 55 -1.87 -16.27 -12.12
C ASP A 55 -2.83 -17.02 -11.18
N THR A 56 -3.97 -17.50 -11.67
CA THR A 56 -4.92 -18.31 -10.86
C THR A 56 -4.28 -19.64 -10.45
N PRO A 57 -4.23 -19.95 -9.14
CA PRO A 57 -3.74 -21.24 -8.64
C PRO A 57 -4.51 -22.42 -9.24
N GLU A 58 -3.84 -23.54 -9.43
CA GLU A 58 -4.41 -24.70 -10.11
C GLU A 58 -5.61 -25.30 -9.35
N ASP A 59 -5.55 -25.34 -8.02
CA ASP A 59 -6.63 -25.80 -7.15
C ASP A 59 -7.89 -24.93 -7.29
N VAL A 60 -7.73 -23.61 -7.39
CA VAL A 60 -8.83 -22.66 -7.63
C VAL A 60 -9.37 -22.86 -9.04
N ARG A 61 -8.51 -23.00 -10.04
CA ARG A 61 -8.89 -23.21 -11.45
C ARG A 61 -9.74 -24.46 -11.60
N GLN A 62 -9.35 -25.56 -10.98
CA GLN A 62 -10.10 -26.82 -10.99
C GLN A 62 -11.46 -26.68 -10.30
N SER A 63 -11.49 -25.98 -9.15
CA SER A 63 -12.75 -25.72 -8.44
C SER A 63 -13.71 -24.87 -9.28
N VAL A 64 -13.19 -23.83 -9.94
CA VAL A 64 -13.96 -22.94 -10.82
C VAL A 64 -14.42 -23.68 -12.08
N ALA A 65 -13.57 -24.51 -12.71
CA ALA A 65 -13.97 -25.34 -13.85
C ALA A 65 -15.13 -26.28 -13.50
N GLY A 66 -15.12 -26.85 -12.30
CA GLY A 66 -16.26 -27.65 -11.80
C GLY A 66 -17.55 -26.86 -11.69
N LEU A 67 -17.50 -25.59 -11.20
CA LEU A 67 -18.67 -24.73 -11.11
C LEU A 67 -19.21 -24.28 -12.48
N LEU A 68 -18.31 -24.11 -13.46
CA LEU A 68 -18.66 -23.73 -14.82
C LEU A 68 -19.04 -24.94 -15.71
N HIS A 69 -19.01 -26.15 -15.17
CA HIS A 69 -19.20 -27.40 -15.94
C HIS A 69 -18.25 -27.52 -17.15
N LEU A 70 -17.05 -26.98 -17.05
CA LEU A 70 -16.01 -27.09 -18.07
C LEU A 70 -15.28 -28.44 -17.93
N PRO A 71 -14.82 -29.04 -19.04
CA PRO A 71 -13.97 -30.23 -18.97
C PRO A 71 -12.71 -29.86 -18.16
N THR A 72 -12.36 -30.72 -17.19
CA THR A 72 -11.16 -30.53 -16.37
C THR A 72 -9.96 -30.49 -17.32
N PRO A 73 -9.16 -29.42 -17.33
CA PRO A 73 -7.97 -29.37 -18.17
C PRO A 73 -7.02 -30.48 -17.70
N ILE A 74 -6.70 -31.41 -18.60
CA ILE A 74 -5.60 -32.34 -18.39
C ILE A 74 -4.38 -31.45 -18.18
N SER A 75 -3.79 -31.55 -16.98
CA SER A 75 -2.62 -30.76 -16.55
C SER A 75 -1.54 -30.71 -17.63
N SER A 76 -1.64 -29.75 -18.53
CA SER A 76 -0.49 -29.32 -19.29
C SER A 76 0.20 -28.27 -18.43
N ALA A 77 1.32 -28.66 -17.84
CA ALA A 77 2.27 -27.72 -17.25
C ALA A 77 2.84 -26.83 -18.37
N VAL A 78 2.00 -25.96 -18.91
CA VAL A 78 2.47 -24.84 -19.74
C VAL A 78 3.22 -23.95 -18.75
N ALA A 79 4.55 -23.91 -18.93
CA ALA A 79 5.42 -23.01 -18.19
C ALA A 79 4.80 -21.61 -18.26
N ARG A 80 4.22 -21.17 -17.15
CA ARG A 80 3.62 -19.84 -17.05
C ARG A 80 4.75 -18.84 -17.14
N THR A 81 4.84 -18.13 -18.24
CA THR A 81 5.68 -16.95 -18.34
C THR A 81 5.06 -15.90 -17.41
N GLU A 82 5.66 -15.73 -16.23
CA GLU A 82 5.28 -14.64 -15.32
C GLU A 82 5.33 -13.34 -16.12
N ARG A 83 4.18 -12.64 -16.16
CA ARG A 83 4.13 -11.32 -16.80
C ARG A 83 5.13 -10.39 -16.09
N PRO A 84 6.01 -9.68 -16.85
CA PRO A 84 6.93 -8.72 -16.24
C PRO A 84 6.18 -7.77 -15.32
N ARG A 85 6.78 -7.49 -14.17
CA ARG A 85 6.18 -6.63 -13.13
C ARG A 85 5.77 -5.27 -13.67
N GLU A 86 6.57 -4.69 -14.56
CA GLU A 86 6.31 -3.38 -15.17
C GLU A 86 5.01 -3.38 -15.97
N ILE A 87 4.74 -4.44 -16.71
CA ILE A 87 3.51 -4.57 -17.51
C ILE A 87 2.30 -4.70 -16.57
N ARG A 88 2.42 -5.50 -15.51
CA ARG A 88 1.33 -5.63 -14.52
C ARG A 88 1.01 -4.29 -13.85
N VAL A 89 2.03 -3.57 -13.41
CA VAL A 89 1.86 -2.25 -12.76
C VAL A 89 1.22 -1.24 -13.70
N GLN A 90 1.60 -1.22 -14.98
CA GLN A 90 1.00 -0.33 -15.98
C GLN A 90 -0.49 -0.67 -16.20
N ASN A 91 -0.83 -1.94 -16.32
CA ASN A 91 -2.21 -2.38 -16.48
C ASN A 91 -3.07 -2.01 -15.26
N ILE A 92 -2.57 -2.26 -14.05
CA ILE A 92 -3.23 -1.87 -12.80
C ILE A 92 -3.44 -0.35 -12.76
N GLN A 93 -2.42 0.43 -13.10
CA GLN A 93 -2.52 1.89 -13.09
C GLN A 93 -3.56 2.40 -14.09
N GLN A 94 -3.63 1.82 -15.29
CA GLN A 94 -4.62 2.18 -16.30
C GLN A 94 -6.04 1.85 -15.85
N LYS A 95 -6.26 0.66 -15.29
CA LYS A 95 -7.57 0.25 -14.75
C LYS A 95 -8.01 1.13 -13.57
N ILE A 96 -7.10 1.48 -12.66
CA ILE A 96 -7.40 2.36 -11.52
C ILE A 96 -7.90 3.74 -11.98
N GLN A 97 -7.42 4.25 -13.10
CA GLN A 97 -7.86 5.56 -13.63
C GLN A 97 -9.32 5.59 -14.07
N SER A 98 -9.90 4.45 -14.46
CA SER A 98 -11.32 4.35 -14.85
C SER A 98 -12.26 4.18 -13.66
N LEU A 99 -11.73 3.86 -12.46
CA LEU A 99 -12.54 3.59 -11.29
C LEU A 99 -13.08 4.85 -10.62
N THR A 100 -14.27 4.72 -10.02
CA THR A 100 -14.86 5.73 -9.15
C THR A 100 -14.04 5.92 -7.88
N VAL A 101 -14.25 7.04 -7.17
CA VAL A 101 -13.59 7.30 -5.88
C VAL A 101 -13.91 6.21 -4.86
N SER A 102 -15.16 5.73 -4.81
CA SER A 102 -15.57 4.66 -3.88
C SER A 102 -14.82 3.36 -4.15
N GLU A 103 -14.70 2.97 -5.40
CA GLU A 103 -13.96 1.75 -5.79
C GLU A 103 -12.47 1.87 -5.47
N ARG A 104 -11.85 3.03 -5.74
CA ARG A 104 -10.46 3.29 -5.34
C ARG A 104 -10.26 3.26 -3.83
N LEU A 105 -11.23 3.75 -3.05
CA LEU A 105 -11.21 3.69 -1.59
C LEU A 105 -11.18 2.24 -1.11
N HIS A 106 -12.05 1.39 -1.64
CA HIS A 106 -12.08 -0.03 -1.31
C HIS A 106 -10.79 -0.74 -1.69
N LEU A 107 -10.25 -0.46 -2.88
CA LEU A 107 -8.96 -1.00 -3.32
C LEU A 107 -7.80 -0.53 -2.43
N ALA A 108 -7.82 0.72 -1.95
CA ALA A 108 -6.79 1.22 -1.04
C ALA A 108 -6.74 0.41 0.26
N MET A 109 -7.89 -0.01 0.77
CA MET A 109 -7.99 -0.78 2.01
C MET A 109 -7.65 -2.28 1.85
N ARG A 110 -7.86 -2.85 0.65
CA ARG A 110 -7.72 -4.30 0.41
C ARG A 110 -6.60 -4.68 -0.56
N GLY A 111 -6.23 -3.80 -1.46
CA GLY A 111 -5.24 -4.05 -2.50
C GLY A 111 -3.87 -4.44 -1.94
N GLY A 112 -3.10 -5.15 -2.74
CA GLY A 112 -1.75 -5.55 -2.42
C GLY A 112 -0.76 -4.40 -2.61
N ARG A 113 0.50 -4.73 -2.71
CA ARG A 113 1.60 -3.76 -2.69
C ARG A 113 1.58 -2.79 -3.87
N GLU A 114 1.31 -3.30 -5.08
CA GLU A 114 1.35 -2.47 -6.29
C GLU A 114 0.18 -1.47 -6.30
N VAL A 115 -1.02 -1.92 -5.96
CA VAL A 115 -2.20 -1.07 -5.81
C VAL A 115 -1.96 0.01 -4.75
N ARG A 116 -1.43 -0.34 -3.56
CA ARG A 116 -1.10 0.64 -2.52
C ARG A 116 -0.07 1.66 -3.00
N GLY A 117 0.96 1.21 -3.74
CA GLY A 117 2.00 2.07 -4.29
C GLY A 117 1.48 3.10 -5.31
N ILE A 118 0.39 2.77 -6.02
CA ILE A 118 -0.31 3.68 -6.94
C ILE A 118 -1.23 4.61 -6.16
N LEU A 119 -2.12 4.07 -5.32
CA LEU A 119 -3.17 4.83 -4.64
C LEU A 119 -2.66 5.77 -3.55
N ILE A 120 -1.47 5.54 -2.99
CA ILE A 120 -0.84 6.51 -2.06
C ILE A 120 -0.54 7.87 -2.72
N LYS A 121 -0.55 7.94 -4.05
CA LYS A 121 -0.35 9.15 -4.84
C LYS A 121 -1.66 9.67 -5.44
N ASP A 122 -2.80 9.10 -5.06
CA ASP A 122 -4.11 9.52 -5.55
C ASP A 122 -4.36 10.99 -5.22
N THR A 123 -5.06 11.68 -6.12
CA THR A 123 -5.46 13.07 -5.94
C THR A 123 -6.53 13.24 -4.86
N ASN A 124 -7.35 12.20 -4.64
CA ASN A 124 -8.34 12.17 -3.59
C ASN A 124 -7.68 11.81 -2.25
N LYS A 125 -7.83 12.71 -1.27
CA LYS A 125 -7.21 12.58 0.06
C LYS A 125 -7.70 11.37 0.84
N GLU A 126 -8.97 11.03 0.73
CA GLU A 126 -9.56 9.89 1.44
C GLU A 126 -8.99 8.57 0.92
N VAL A 127 -8.86 8.44 -0.41
CA VAL A 127 -8.24 7.28 -1.05
C VAL A 127 -6.79 7.13 -0.60
N MET A 128 -6.02 8.22 -0.65
CA MET A 128 -4.62 8.22 -0.22
C MET A 128 -4.47 7.84 1.27
N LEU A 129 -5.33 8.37 2.15
CA LEU A 129 -5.27 8.05 3.58
C LEU A 129 -5.72 6.62 3.88
N ALA A 130 -6.70 6.08 3.13
CA ALA A 130 -7.14 4.70 3.26
C ALA A 130 -6.04 3.67 2.97
N VAL A 131 -5.05 4.02 2.12
CA VAL A 131 -3.86 3.17 1.92
C VAL A 131 -3.11 2.94 3.24
N LEU A 132 -3.02 3.98 4.09
CA LEU A 132 -2.34 3.87 5.40
C LEU A 132 -3.14 3.07 6.42
N ASP A 133 -4.43 2.87 6.20
CA ASP A 133 -5.31 2.05 7.03
C ASP A 133 -5.40 0.58 6.53
N ASN A 134 -4.69 0.23 5.44
CA ASN A 134 -4.64 -1.12 4.91
C ASN A 134 -3.92 -2.06 5.89
N GLN A 135 -4.56 -3.16 6.27
CA GLN A 135 -4.03 -4.12 7.25
C GLN A 135 -2.76 -4.85 6.80
N LYS A 136 -2.52 -4.92 5.49
CA LYS A 136 -1.35 -5.58 4.89
C LYS A 136 -0.18 -4.61 4.64
N ILE A 137 -0.30 -3.32 5.05
CA ILE A 137 0.78 -2.36 4.87
C ILE A 137 1.96 -2.69 5.77
N THR A 138 3.15 -2.64 5.21
CA THR A 138 4.38 -3.00 5.92
C THR A 138 5.16 -1.76 6.36
N ASP A 139 5.98 -1.90 7.40
CA ASP A 139 6.90 -0.84 7.86
C ASP A 139 7.82 -0.35 6.74
N THR A 140 8.26 -1.26 5.86
CA THR A 140 9.09 -0.90 4.70
C THR A 140 8.34 0.00 3.71
N GLU A 141 7.05 -0.26 3.49
CA GLU A 141 6.22 0.61 2.65
C GLU A 141 6.01 1.97 3.31
N ILE A 142 5.73 2.00 4.62
CA ILE A 142 5.61 3.26 5.38
C ILE A 142 6.92 4.07 5.33
N GLU A 143 8.07 3.42 5.46
CA GLU A 143 9.37 4.09 5.31
C GLU A 143 9.54 4.69 3.90
N MET A 144 9.21 3.94 2.84
CA MET A 144 9.27 4.43 1.46
C MET A 144 8.32 5.61 1.23
N ILE A 145 7.10 5.54 1.77
CA ILE A 145 6.13 6.62 1.73
C ILE A 145 6.68 7.86 2.45
N ALA A 146 7.21 7.70 3.65
CA ALA A 146 7.78 8.79 4.44
C ALA A 146 9.01 9.45 3.78
N ARG A 147 9.77 8.72 2.97
CA ARG A 147 10.89 9.24 2.16
C ARG A 147 10.43 9.93 0.87
N SER A 148 9.26 9.60 0.37
CA SER A 148 8.80 10.08 -0.93
C SER A 148 8.48 11.59 -0.90
N ARG A 149 9.03 12.32 -1.88
CA ARG A 149 8.72 13.74 -2.07
C ARG A 149 7.41 13.98 -2.83
N SER A 150 6.83 12.95 -3.43
CA SER A 150 5.56 13.04 -4.15
C SER A 150 4.33 12.87 -3.25
N VAL A 151 4.53 12.36 -2.03
CA VAL A 151 3.45 12.14 -1.07
C VAL A 151 3.01 13.47 -0.43
N SER A 152 1.72 13.56 -0.08
CA SER A 152 1.16 14.75 0.57
C SER A 152 1.66 14.90 2.01
N ASP A 153 1.64 16.15 2.51
CA ASP A 153 1.95 16.44 3.92
C ASP A 153 0.92 15.80 4.87
N GLU A 154 -0.29 15.55 4.41
CA GLU A 154 -1.36 14.92 5.19
C GLU A 154 -1.06 13.46 5.50
N ALA A 155 -0.53 12.70 4.50
CA ALA A 155 -0.05 11.34 4.74
C ALA A 155 1.11 11.34 5.76
N LEU A 156 2.06 12.27 5.64
CA LEU A 156 3.16 12.39 6.59
C LEU A 156 2.68 12.75 8.00
N ARG A 157 1.63 13.58 8.13
CA ARG A 157 0.96 13.84 9.40
C ARG A 157 0.31 12.57 9.97
N ARG A 158 -0.36 11.78 9.14
CA ARG A 158 -0.99 10.53 9.58
C ARG A 158 0.06 9.55 10.08
N ILE A 159 1.15 9.35 9.33
CA ILE A 159 2.27 8.49 9.74
C ILE A 159 2.86 8.96 11.06
N SER A 160 3.08 10.26 11.25
CA SER A 160 3.67 10.82 12.48
C SER A 160 2.78 10.70 13.72
N LYS A 161 1.50 10.44 13.58
CA LYS A 161 0.56 10.19 14.69
C LYS A 161 0.51 8.73 15.13
N ASN A 162 0.97 7.80 14.30
CA ASN A 162 0.95 6.38 14.61
C ASN A 162 2.18 6.00 15.46
N ARG A 163 1.94 5.68 16.73
CA ARG A 163 3.01 5.35 17.70
C ARG A 163 3.77 4.08 17.33
N GLU A 164 3.11 3.09 16.72
CA GLU A 164 3.76 1.84 16.32
C GLU A 164 4.80 2.11 15.22
N TRP A 165 4.45 2.88 14.20
CA TRP A 165 5.39 3.26 13.15
C TRP A 165 6.54 4.12 13.66
N LEU A 166 6.31 4.97 14.65
CA LEU A 166 7.37 5.78 15.27
C LEU A 166 8.36 4.98 16.12
N LYS A 167 8.08 3.71 16.43
CA LYS A 167 9.08 2.79 17.03
C LYS A 167 10.18 2.43 16.02
N ASN A 168 9.86 2.45 14.72
CA ASN A 168 10.83 2.18 13.66
C ASN A 168 11.68 3.41 13.39
N TYR A 169 12.97 3.30 13.72
CA TYR A 169 13.94 4.39 13.55
C TYR A 169 14.04 4.91 12.11
N ALA A 170 13.95 4.01 11.12
CA ALA A 170 14.06 4.38 9.70
C ALA A 170 12.88 5.27 9.26
N ILE A 171 11.68 5.00 9.78
CA ILE A 171 10.50 5.84 9.54
C ILE A 171 10.65 7.22 10.17
N VAL A 172 11.13 7.29 11.43
CA VAL A 172 11.38 8.56 12.12
C VAL A 172 12.42 9.38 11.35
N PHE A 173 13.51 8.75 10.93
CA PHE A 173 14.57 9.42 10.15
C PHE A 173 14.02 9.91 8.81
N ALA A 174 13.21 9.10 8.11
CA ALA A 174 12.57 9.48 6.86
C ALA A 174 11.66 10.71 7.02
N LEU A 175 10.81 10.73 8.06
CA LEU A 175 9.95 11.87 8.37
C LEU A 175 10.74 13.15 8.64
N VAL A 176 11.81 13.08 9.45
CA VAL A 176 12.60 14.26 9.79
C VAL A 176 13.35 14.82 8.59
N THR A 177 13.79 13.96 7.68
CA THR A 177 14.57 14.36 6.51
C THR A 177 13.74 14.77 5.31
N ASN A 178 12.43 14.45 5.31
CA ASN A 178 11.55 14.78 4.20
C ASN A 178 11.15 16.27 4.27
N PRO A 179 11.44 17.07 3.22
CA PRO A 179 11.13 18.50 3.20
C PRO A 179 9.63 18.80 3.21
N LYS A 180 8.77 17.83 2.84
CA LYS A 180 7.30 17.96 2.89
C LYS A 180 6.72 17.66 4.28
N THR A 181 7.49 17.05 5.18
CA THR A 181 7.01 16.88 6.56
C THR A 181 6.85 18.25 7.21
N PRO A 182 5.68 18.54 7.79
CA PRO A 182 5.47 19.81 8.48
C PRO A 182 6.57 20.08 9.51
N PRO A 183 7.17 21.29 9.51
CA PRO A 183 8.34 21.59 10.34
C PRO A 183 8.15 21.30 11.83
N GLY A 184 6.93 21.56 12.37
CA GLY A 184 6.62 21.26 13.76
C GLY A 184 6.72 19.77 14.11
N ILE A 185 6.34 18.88 13.16
CA ILE A 185 6.48 17.43 13.33
C ILE A 185 7.95 17.04 13.30
N SER A 186 8.67 17.48 12.27
CA SER A 186 10.10 17.17 12.12
C SER A 186 10.89 17.62 13.34
N VAL A 187 10.67 18.84 13.84
CA VAL A 187 11.32 19.38 15.04
C VAL A 187 11.01 18.54 16.27
N GLY A 188 9.73 18.12 16.44
CA GLY A 188 9.34 17.24 17.55
C GLY A 188 10.05 15.88 17.52
N LEU A 189 10.36 15.36 16.32
CA LEU A 189 10.99 14.06 16.15
C LEU A 189 12.52 14.09 16.17
N VAL A 190 13.17 15.27 16.00
CA VAL A 190 14.65 15.42 16.01
C VAL A 190 15.27 14.79 17.26
N GLY A 191 14.59 14.91 18.41
CA GLY A 191 15.06 14.33 19.68
C GLY A 191 15.28 12.82 19.67
N ASN A 192 14.58 12.10 18.81
CA ASN A 192 14.64 10.64 18.69
C ASN A 192 15.82 10.18 17.80
N LEU A 193 16.53 11.10 17.13
CA LEU A 193 17.63 10.75 16.24
C LEU A 193 18.94 10.51 17.00
N LYS A 194 19.75 9.59 16.45
CA LYS A 194 21.10 9.30 16.94
C LYS A 194 22.02 10.49 16.67
N THR A 195 22.99 10.73 17.56
CA THR A 195 23.91 11.87 17.46
C THR A 195 24.65 11.91 16.12
N LYS A 196 25.05 10.76 15.58
CA LYS A 196 25.70 10.66 14.26
C LYS A 196 24.82 11.19 13.13
N ASP A 197 23.51 10.90 13.18
CA ASP A 197 22.58 11.32 12.15
C ASP A 197 22.21 12.80 12.29
N LEU A 198 22.21 13.32 13.52
CA LEU A 198 22.06 14.76 13.77
C LEU A 198 23.21 15.57 13.14
N VAL A 199 24.46 15.08 13.19
CA VAL A 199 25.61 15.74 12.55
C VAL A 199 25.43 15.83 11.02
N ILE A 200 24.88 14.79 10.42
CA ILE A 200 24.56 14.78 8.98
C ILE A 200 23.41 15.75 8.68
N LEU A 201 22.38 15.71 9.51
CA LEU A 201 21.17 16.51 9.34
C LEU A 201 21.43 18.02 9.45
N GLU A 202 22.32 18.44 10.36
CA GLU A 202 22.73 19.84 10.52
C GLU A 202 23.27 20.44 9.21
N LYS A 203 23.98 19.64 8.42
CA LYS A 203 24.62 20.05 7.16
C LYS A 203 23.72 19.86 5.93
N ASN A 204 22.57 19.18 6.07
CA ASN A 204 21.70 18.82 4.97
C ASN A 204 20.85 20.01 4.51
N LYS A 205 21.19 20.60 3.36
CA LYS A 205 20.46 21.73 2.76
C LYS A 205 19.04 21.40 2.29
N ASN A 206 18.71 20.12 2.12
CA ASN A 206 17.36 19.69 1.71
C ASN A 206 16.35 19.68 2.86
N VAL A 207 16.81 19.92 4.09
CA VAL A 207 15.96 19.96 5.28
C VAL A 207 15.66 21.40 5.65
N PRO A 208 14.43 21.74 6.06
CA PRO A 208 14.06 23.10 6.45
C PRO A 208 14.99 23.69 7.53
N ASP A 209 15.25 24.99 7.45
CA ASP A 209 16.17 25.70 8.37
C ASP A 209 15.78 25.55 9.83
N VAL A 210 14.49 25.51 10.11
CA VAL A 210 13.97 25.33 11.48
C VAL A 210 14.39 23.97 12.06
N VAL A 211 14.37 22.91 11.24
CA VAL A 211 14.80 21.57 11.65
C VAL A 211 16.32 21.54 11.85
N ARG A 212 17.09 22.17 10.94
CA ARG A 212 18.58 22.29 11.09
C ARG A 212 18.95 23.04 12.36
N SER A 213 18.25 24.14 12.65
CA SER A 213 18.47 24.93 13.87
C SER A 213 18.16 24.14 15.14
N ALA A 214 17.05 23.37 15.16
CA ALA A 214 16.71 22.48 16.26
C ALA A 214 17.77 21.38 16.45
N THR A 215 18.24 20.81 15.34
CA THR A 215 19.32 19.81 15.33
C THR A 215 20.60 20.36 15.92
N LYS A 216 21.01 21.57 15.52
CA LYS A 216 22.21 22.25 16.04
C LYS A 216 22.13 22.46 17.55
N ARG A 217 20.99 22.97 18.03
CA ARG A 217 20.75 23.16 19.49
C ARG A 217 20.89 21.82 20.24
N LEU A 218 20.29 20.76 19.72
CA LEU A 218 20.36 19.44 20.36
C LEU A 218 21.80 18.88 20.37
N LEU A 219 22.56 19.08 19.29
CA LEU A 219 23.97 18.69 19.24
C LEU A 219 24.83 19.44 20.27
N THR A 220 24.56 20.72 20.52
CA THR A 220 25.25 21.50 21.55
C THR A 220 25.01 20.94 22.93
N VAL A 221 23.79 20.46 23.20
CA VAL A 221 23.43 19.84 24.50
C VAL A 221 24.02 18.44 24.65
N ARG A 222 24.08 17.65 23.57
CA ARG A 222 24.58 16.26 23.58
C ARG A 222 26.10 16.12 23.48
N LYS A 223 26.83 17.16 23.08
CA LYS A 223 28.28 17.15 23.13
C LYS A 223 28.71 17.56 24.55
N PRO A 224 29.32 16.66 25.35
CA PRO A 224 29.95 17.09 26.57
C PRO A 224 31.06 18.07 26.23
N LYS A 225 31.21 19.11 27.06
CA LYS A 225 32.36 20.04 27.03
C LYS A 225 33.65 19.29 27.24
#